data_4fb507f6f23fb197424c64b964ea7c2d
#
_entry.id   4fb507f6f23fb197424c64b964ea7c2d
#
_cell.length_a   1.000
_cell.length_b   1.000
_cell.length_c   1.000
_cell.angle_alpha   90.00
_cell.angle_beta   90.00
_cell.angle_gamma   90.00
#
_symmetry.space_group_name_H-M   'P 1'
#
loop_
_entity.id
_entity.type
_entity.pdbx_description
1 polymer ?
#
loop_
_entity_poly.entity_id
_entity_poly.type
_entity_poly.pdbx_seq_one_letter_code
_entity_poly.pdbx_strand_id
1 'polypeptide(L)'
;MEENNSSGSKVVWTIIGVVIALLCCCLLIATGAGFWLYQNGDDILNTFDESLDISTSTPNAPIVVERPPAEEVPVDTLETLKTTVVPENDPYELACRLEGKCGIPNTVEGKSYEVGAKDNFWILNSDTIEYRQIEATLLYETPHSYFWAEDGTNADPDEVKTLMDIFEEEIYPTDREFFGSEWNPGVDGDPHIYVFYADGLGSNIAGVYNSTDGFNPAIKEHSNAHESFVISSTQSLSNSYTYGVLAHEFVHMIQSASDRNDVSWMGEGFAELGSFLNGYYSGGADWLYVNKPDIQLTDWADNSSPDFSAHYGQSFLYLAYYLDRFGAEATKAVTNNPKNDIQSIDDTLEAMNITDPQTGEIITADDVFMDWAVAMHLLDASVGDG
;
A
#
# COMPACT_ATOMS: atom_id res chain seq x y z
N MET A 1 -46.45 23.84 -53.34
CA MET A 1 -45.09 24.40 -53.27
C MET A 1 -44.22 23.40 -52.50
N GLU A 2 -43.53 22.59 -53.28
CA GLU A 2 -42.58 21.61 -52.77
C GLU A 2 -41.27 22.31 -52.58
N GLU A 3 -40.76 22.40 -51.34
CA GLU A 3 -39.40 22.81 -51.04
C GLU A 3 -38.51 21.61 -50.74
N ASN A 4 -37.59 21.47 -51.58
CA ASN A 4 -36.53 20.56 -51.84
C ASN A 4 -35.68 20.18 -50.61
N ASN A 5 -35.70 18.90 -50.25
CA ASN A 5 -34.86 18.29 -49.21
C ASN A 5 -33.58 17.71 -49.83
N SER A 6 -32.69 18.59 -50.35
CA SER A 6 -31.44 18.15 -51.02
C SER A 6 -30.15 18.26 -50.17
N SER A 7 -30.27 18.72 -48.91
CA SER A 7 -29.10 18.93 -48.02
C SER A 7 -28.64 17.65 -47.33
N GLY A 8 -29.54 16.77 -46.96
CA GLY A 8 -29.18 15.54 -46.21
C GLY A 8 -28.37 14.51 -47.02
N SER A 9 -28.64 14.43 -48.34
CA SER A 9 -27.93 13.49 -49.19
C SER A 9 -26.45 13.84 -49.38
N LYS A 10 -26.10 15.12 -49.47
CA LYS A 10 -24.69 15.57 -49.64
C LYS A 10 -23.87 15.29 -48.38
N VAL A 11 -24.43 15.48 -47.20
CA VAL A 11 -23.77 15.19 -45.93
C VAL A 11 -23.47 13.69 -45.77
N VAL A 12 -24.44 12.85 -46.10
CA VAL A 12 -24.27 11.38 -46.06
C VAL A 12 -23.15 10.91 -47.00
N TRP A 13 -23.14 11.42 -48.25
CA TRP A 13 -22.07 11.07 -49.20
C TRP A 13 -20.69 11.59 -48.79
N THR A 14 -20.62 12.74 -48.12
CA THR A 14 -19.35 13.26 -47.58
C THR A 14 -18.82 12.38 -46.44
N ILE A 15 -19.72 11.96 -45.54
CA ILE A 15 -19.33 11.06 -44.43
C ILE A 15 -18.86 9.71 -44.99
N ILE A 16 -19.57 9.13 -45.93
CA ILE A 16 -19.19 7.87 -46.60
C ILE A 16 -17.81 8.02 -47.27
N GLY A 17 -17.57 9.13 -47.97
CA GLY A 17 -16.30 9.41 -48.62
C GLY A 17 -15.12 9.52 -47.61
N VAL A 18 -15.34 10.17 -46.48
CA VAL A 18 -14.33 10.26 -45.41
C VAL A 18 -14.03 8.90 -44.78
N VAL A 19 -15.04 8.11 -44.50
CA VAL A 19 -14.89 6.76 -43.95
C VAL A 19 -14.11 5.84 -44.91
N ILE A 20 -14.42 5.88 -46.19
CA ILE A 20 -13.72 5.11 -47.23
C ILE A 20 -12.25 5.58 -47.33
N ALA A 21 -12.01 6.89 -47.30
CA ALA A 21 -10.62 7.42 -47.32
C ALA A 21 -9.80 6.97 -46.10
N LEU A 22 -10.40 7.00 -44.91
CA LEU A 22 -9.74 6.50 -43.70
C LEU A 22 -9.44 4.99 -43.74
N LEU A 23 -10.39 4.18 -44.24
CA LEU A 23 -10.17 2.75 -44.43
C LEU A 23 -9.07 2.44 -45.46
N CYS A 24 -9.00 3.21 -46.55
CA CYS A 24 -7.92 3.09 -47.52
C CYS A 24 -6.58 3.48 -46.93
N CYS A 25 -6.50 4.54 -46.11
CA CYS A 25 -5.29 4.91 -45.42
C CYS A 25 -4.81 3.82 -44.44
N CYS A 26 -5.71 3.24 -43.65
CA CYS A 26 -5.38 2.12 -42.75
C CYS A 26 -4.87 0.89 -43.50
N LEU A 27 -5.48 0.56 -44.66
CA LEU A 27 -5.02 -0.53 -45.51
C LEU A 27 -3.64 -0.27 -46.11
N LEU A 28 -3.36 0.96 -46.53
CA LEU A 28 -2.04 1.33 -47.05
C LEU A 28 -0.95 1.30 -45.97
N ILE A 29 -1.27 1.72 -44.75
CA ILE A 29 -0.35 1.64 -43.61
C ILE A 29 -0.09 0.16 -43.23
N ALA A 30 -1.13 -0.67 -43.16
CA ALA A 30 -1.02 -2.08 -42.83
C ALA A 30 -0.23 -2.87 -43.91
N THR A 31 -0.47 -2.59 -45.19
CA THR A 31 0.30 -3.21 -46.28
C THR A 31 1.72 -2.70 -46.36
N GLY A 32 1.95 -1.40 -46.11
CA GLY A 32 3.29 -0.81 -46.04
C GLY A 32 4.12 -1.38 -44.86
N ALA A 33 3.52 -1.47 -43.70
CA ALA A 33 4.16 -2.07 -42.53
C ALA A 33 4.42 -3.58 -42.72
N GLY A 34 3.46 -4.30 -43.27
CA GLY A 34 3.62 -5.72 -43.60
C GLY A 34 4.74 -5.99 -44.65
N PHE A 35 4.82 -5.12 -45.68
CA PHE A 35 5.85 -5.21 -46.69
C PHE A 35 7.25 -4.84 -46.12
N TRP A 36 7.30 -3.84 -45.24
CA TRP A 36 8.55 -3.47 -44.57
C TRP A 36 9.05 -4.58 -43.64
N LEU A 37 8.15 -5.19 -42.85
CA LEU A 37 8.46 -6.35 -42.01
C LEU A 37 8.87 -7.57 -42.86
N TYR A 38 8.26 -7.78 -44.03
CA TYR A 38 8.67 -8.86 -44.93
C TYR A 38 10.07 -8.63 -45.51
N GLN A 39 10.46 -7.39 -45.82
CA GLN A 39 11.79 -7.08 -46.36
C GLN A 39 12.88 -7.00 -45.27
N ASN A 40 12.55 -6.68 -44.05
CA ASN A 40 13.53 -6.47 -42.97
C ASN A 40 13.36 -7.48 -41.81
N GLY A 41 12.48 -8.46 -41.97
CA GLY A 41 12.19 -9.46 -40.93
C GLY A 41 13.41 -10.30 -40.56
N ASP A 42 14.21 -10.68 -41.57
CA ASP A 42 15.41 -11.46 -41.34
C ASP A 42 16.50 -10.64 -40.61
N ASP A 43 16.62 -9.35 -40.91
CA ASP A 43 17.54 -8.45 -40.19
C ASP A 43 17.10 -8.18 -38.74
N ILE A 44 15.81 -8.10 -38.51
CA ILE A 44 15.24 -7.94 -37.15
C ILE A 44 15.46 -9.24 -36.35
N LEU A 45 15.17 -10.39 -36.93
CA LEU A 45 15.42 -11.69 -36.30
C LEU A 45 16.91 -11.92 -36.02
N ASN A 46 17.79 -11.56 -36.94
CA ASN A 46 19.24 -11.65 -36.74
C ASN A 46 19.73 -10.67 -35.65
N THR A 47 19.11 -9.47 -35.51
CA THR A 47 19.46 -8.53 -34.46
C THR A 47 19.00 -9.04 -33.07
N PHE A 48 17.88 -9.75 -33.03
CA PHE A 48 17.44 -10.46 -31.82
C PHE A 48 18.33 -11.65 -31.48
N ASP A 49 18.77 -12.38 -32.47
CA ASP A 49 19.68 -13.53 -32.29
C ASP A 49 21.09 -13.07 -31.84
N GLU A 50 21.61 -11.95 -32.39
CA GLU A 50 22.86 -11.33 -31.91
C GLU A 50 22.73 -10.77 -30.47
N SER A 51 21.55 -10.29 -30.05
CA SER A 51 21.34 -9.82 -28.67
C SER A 51 21.16 -11.00 -27.70
N LEU A 52 20.84 -12.19 -28.19
CA LEU A 52 20.74 -13.45 -27.43
C LEU A 52 21.99 -14.34 -27.57
N ASP A 53 23.02 -13.87 -28.26
CA ASP A 53 24.31 -14.56 -28.28
C ASP A 53 24.94 -14.44 -26.86
N ILE A 54 24.37 -15.20 -25.94
CA ILE A 54 25.07 -15.67 -24.76
C ILE A 54 26.27 -16.42 -25.36
N SER A 55 27.42 -15.76 -25.39
CA SER A 55 28.69 -16.36 -25.73
C SER A 55 28.70 -17.74 -25.11
N THR A 56 28.49 -18.77 -25.92
CA THR A 56 28.89 -20.12 -25.59
C THR A 56 30.42 -20.15 -25.64
N SER A 57 31.02 -19.43 -24.66
CA SER A 57 32.33 -19.77 -24.22
C SER A 57 32.22 -21.24 -23.85
N THR A 58 32.92 -22.08 -24.62
CA THR A 58 33.18 -23.47 -24.23
C THR A 58 33.37 -23.50 -22.75
N PRO A 59 32.60 -24.31 -21.98
CA PRO A 59 32.77 -24.34 -20.56
C PRO A 59 34.23 -24.65 -20.28
N ASN A 60 34.96 -23.64 -19.81
CA ASN A 60 36.22 -23.96 -19.14
C ASN A 60 35.84 -25.01 -18.10
N ALA A 61 36.64 -26.07 -18.06
CA ALA A 61 36.44 -27.14 -17.09
C ALA A 61 36.00 -26.52 -15.76
N PRO A 62 34.96 -27.04 -15.11
CA PRO A 62 34.41 -26.40 -13.91
C PRO A 62 35.59 -26.11 -12.99
N ILE A 63 35.75 -24.83 -12.62
CA ILE A 63 36.68 -24.47 -11.55
C ILE A 63 36.10 -25.21 -10.36
N VAL A 64 36.71 -26.34 -10.04
CA VAL A 64 36.45 -27.03 -8.77
C VAL A 64 37.04 -26.10 -7.73
N VAL A 65 36.19 -25.18 -7.22
CA VAL A 65 36.51 -24.52 -5.97
C VAL A 65 36.48 -25.64 -4.95
N GLU A 66 37.68 -26.13 -4.56
CA GLU A 66 37.80 -26.95 -3.37
C GLU A 66 37.16 -26.14 -2.22
N ARG A 67 35.90 -26.46 -1.95
CA ARG A 67 35.29 -25.96 -0.69
C ARG A 67 36.17 -26.56 0.42
N PRO A 68 36.65 -25.76 1.36
CA PRO A 68 37.21 -26.32 2.58
C PRO A 68 36.25 -27.39 3.08
N PRO A 69 36.77 -28.56 3.57
CA PRO A 69 35.91 -29.60 4.09
C PRO A 69 34.89 -28.91 5.02
N ALA A 70 33.59 -29.12 4.75
CA ALA A 70 32.55 -28.55 5.57
C ALA A 70 32.88 -28.95 7.01
N GLU A 71 33.13 -27.98 7.88
CA GLU A 71 33.03 -28.21 9.32
C GLU A 71 31.72 -28.97 9.47
N GLU A 72 31.74 -30.06 10.21
CA GLU A 72 30.61 -30.99 10.31
C GLU A 72 29.32 -30.22 10.41
N VAL A 73 28.45 -30.34 9.41
CA VAL A 73 27.12 -29.69 9.42
C VAL A 73 26.49 -30.12 10.74
N PRO A 74 26.12 -29.19 11.61
CA PRO A 74 25.54 -29.55 12.91
C PRO A 74 24.44 -30.57 12.67
N VAL A 75 24.49 -31.68 13.38
CA VAL A 75 23.61 -32.87 13.17
C VAL A 75 22.14 -32.50 13.34
N ASP A 76 21.84 -31.27 13.77
CA ASP A 76 20.52 -30.78 14.09
C ASP A 76 20.24 -29.34 13.61
N THR A 77 20.55 -29.07 12.34
CA THR A 77 20.27 -27.75 11.72
C THR A 77 18.77 -27.39 11.84
N LEU A 78 17.88 -28.37 11.68
CA LEU A 78 16.44 -28.13 11.77
C LEU A 78 16.02 -27.77 13.20
N GLU A 79 16.56 -28.46 14.22
CA GLU A 79 16.30 -28.14 15.61
C GLU A 79 16.88 -26.77 15.98
N THR A 80 18.09 -26.49 15.54
CA THR A 80 18.70 -25.17 15.71
C THR A 80 17.84 -24.07 15.10
N LEU A 81 17.35 -24.25 13.87
CA LEU A 81 16.47 -23.28 13.22
C LEU A 81 15.15 -23.08 13.97
N LYS A 82 14.54 -24.17 14.44
CA LYS A 82 13.28 -24.12 15.20
C LYS A 82 13.42 -23.48 16.58
N THR A 83 14.59 -23.60 17.20
CA THR A 83 14.86 -23.09 18.56
C THR A 83 15.58 -21.76 18.60
N THR A 84 16.08 -21.29 17.45
CA THR A 84 16.75 -19.98 17.37
C THR A 84 15.71 -18.88 17.49
N VAL A 85 15.81 -18.10 18.52
CA VAL A 85 15.04 -16.86 18.66
C VAL A 85 15.70 -15.82 17.76
N VAL A 86 15.00 -15.39 16.72
CA VAL A 86 15.45 -14.26 15.89
C VAL A 86 15.33 -12.99 16.72
N PRO A 87 16.41 -12.21 16.89
CA PRO A 87 16.34 -10.95 17.63
C PRO A 87 15.33 -10.00 16.95
N GLU A 88 14.68 -9.18 17.74
CA GLU A 88 13.88 -8.08 17.25
C GLU A 88 14.71 -7.17 16.31
N ASN A 89 14.09 -6.70 15.22
CA ASN A 89 14.74 -5.78 14.29
C ASN A 89 14.81 -4.37 14.91
N ASP A 90 15.90 -4.08 15.63
CA ASP A 90 16.18 -2.75 16.19
C ASP A 90 17.11 -1.97 15.24
N PRO A 91 16.61 -0.96 14.51
CA PRO A 91 17.41 -0.14 13.60
C PRO A 91 18.57 0.60 14.29
N TYR A 92 18.44 0.95 15.57
CA TYR A 92 19.51 1.61 16.34
C TYR A 92 20.64 0.65 16.67
N GLU A 93 20.30 -0.57 17.10
CA GLU A 93 21.28 -1.64 17.32
C GLU A 93 21.99 -2.00 16.02
N LEU A 94 21.24 -2.15 14.93
CA LEU A 94 21.80 -2.46 13.61
C LEU A 94 22.74 -1.36 13.11
N ALA A 95 22.35 -0.10 13.23
CA ALA A 95 23.19 1.03 12.85
C ALA A 95 24.48 1.10 13.69
N CYS A 96 24.38 0.82 15.00
CA CYS A 96 25.56 0.74 15.86
C CYS A 96 26.49 -0.41 15.43
N ARG A 97 25.95 -1.60 15.22
CA ARG A 97 26.74 -2.81 14.93
C ARG A 97 27.33 -2.81 13.52
N LEU A 98 26.56 -2.33 12.52
CA LEU A 98 26.96 -2.43 11.11
C LEU A 98 27.62 -1.14 10.59
N GLU A 99 27.24 0.03 11.11
CA GLU A 99 27.68 1.33 10.63
C GLU A 99 28.51 2.11 11.64
N GLY A 100 28.64 1.61 12.88
CA GLY A 100 29.37 2.28 13.95
C GLY A 100 28.65 3.50 14.54
N LYS A 101 27.37 3.72 14.22
CA LYS A 101 26.53 4.81 14.72
C LYS A 101 25.94 4.44 16.09
N CYS A 102 26.77 4.41 17.11
CA CYS A 102 26.39 3.99 18.46
C CYS A 102 25.97 5.17 19.36
N GLY A 103 25.00 4.91 20.24
CA GLY A 103 24.56 5.89 21.25
C GLY A 103 23.72 7.04 20.67
N ILE A 104 23.17 6.87 19.50
CA ILE A 104 22.21 7.79 18.92
C ILE A 104 20.89 7.66 19.70
N PRO A 105 20.33 8.76 20.24
CA PRO A 105 19.04 8.71 20.93
C PRO A 105 17.91 8.38 19.95
N ASN A 106 16.88 7.70 20.44
CA ASN A 106 15.69 7.40 19.66
C ASN A 106 14.75 8.60 19.47
N THR A 107 15.06 9.73 20.11
CA THR A 107 14.30 10.98 19.96
C THR A 107 15.23 12.10 19.49
N VAL A 108 14.62 13.15 18.96
CA VAL A 108 15.28 14.42 18.61
C VAL A 108 14.66 15.58 19.41
N GLU A 109 15.25 16.76 19.35
CA GLU A 109 14.65 17.97 19.90
C GLU A 109 13.58 18.48 18.89
N GLY A 110 12.32 18.51 19.32
CA GLY A 110 11.21 19.00 18.51
C GLY A 110 11.24 20.51 18.34
N LYS A 111 10.49 20.97 17.35
CA LYS A 111 10.24 22.39 17.06
C LYS A 111 8.78 22.69 17.30
N SER A 112 8.46 23.89 17.79
CA SER A 112 7.10 24.41 17.82
C SER A 112 6.88 25.29 16.58
N TYR A 113 5.73 25.16 15.98
CA TYR A 113 5.35 25.93 14.81
C TYR A 113 4.09 26.75 15.04
N GLU A 114 3.93 27.81 14.29
CA GLU A 114 2.71 28.61 14.21
C GLU A 114 2.22 28.60 12.77
N VAL A 115 0.92 28.69 12.55
CA VAL A 115 0.32 28.73 11.20
C VAL A 115 1.00 29.84 10.38
N GLY A 116 1.43 29.49 9.17
CA GLY A 116 2.23 30.33 8.28
C GLY A 116 3.75 30.07 8.38
N ALA A 117 4.21 29.22 9.29
CA ALA A 117 5.61 28.79 9.34
C ALA A 117 5.98 28.02 8.07
N LYS A 118 7.27 28.06 7.72
CA LYS A 118 7.84 27.30 6.62
C LYS A 118 8.98 26.43 7.12
N ASP A 119 9.05 25.20 6.59
CA ASP A 119 10.19 24.31 6.78
C ASP A 119 10.38 23.40 5.57
N ASN A 120 11.46 22.62 5.57
CA ASN A 120 11.79 21.70 4.49
C ASN A 120 11.60 20.25 4.96
N PHE A 121 10.95 19.44 4.13
CA PHE A 121 10.64 18.05 4.43
C PHE A 121 11.02 17.13 3.27
N TRP A 122 11.29 15.87 3.59
CA TRP A 122 11.55 14.81 2.63
C TRP A 122 10.25 14.12 2.24
N ILE A 123 10.04 13.94 0.95
CA ILE A 123 8.90 13.20 0.39
C ILE A 123 9.43 12.03 -0.42
N LEU A 124 8.90 10.84 -0.14
CA LEU A 124 9.21 9.59 -0.84
C LEU A 124 8.36 9.48 -2.11
N ASN A 125 9.00 9.12 -3.22
CA ASN A 125 8.31 8.60 -4.39
C ASN A 125 8.26 7.07 -4.32
N SER A 126 7.07 6.51 -4.23
CA SER A 126 6.87 5.06 -4.01
C SER A 126 7.19 4.20 -5.24
N ASP A 127 7.19 4.77 -6.46
CA ASP A 127 7.54 4.02 -7.68
C ASP A 127 9.05 3.87 -7.83
N THR A 128 9.81 4.93 -7.49
CA THR A 128 11.28 4.98 -7.71
C THR A 128 12.08 4.73 -6.44
N ILE A 129 11.43 4.80 -5.27
CA ILE A 129 12.06 4.75 -3.93
C ILE A 129 13.09 5.88 -3.76
N GLU A 130 12.85 7.00 -4.41
CA GLU A 130 13.70 8.19 -4.32
C GLU A 130 13.05 9.25 -3.44
N TYR A 131 13.88 9.95 -2.67
CA TYR A 131 13.44 11.07 -1.84
C TYR A 131 13.73 12.39 -2.51
N ARG A 132 12.79 13.33 -2.40
CA ARG A 132 13.00 14.74 -2.76
C ARG A 132 12.71 15.64 -1.57
N GLN A 133 13.41 16.74 -1.47
CA GLN A 133 13.13 17.76 -0.46
C GLN A 133 12.14 18.78 -1.02
N ILE A 134 11.16 19.15 -0.21
CA ILE A 134 10.17 20.18 -0.50
C ILE A 134 10.30 21.31 0.52
N GLU A 135 9.94 22.54 0.14
CA GLU A 135 9.55 23.59 1.07
C GLU A 135 8.03 23.52 1.25
N ALA A 136 7.55 23.52 2.49
CA ALA A 136 6.14 23.50 2.80
C ALA A 136 5.77 24.58 3.81
N THR A 137 4.51 25.03 3.72
CA THR A 137 3.93 26.01 4.63
C THR A 137 2.88 25.36 5.51
N LEU A 138 2.93 25.57 6.83
CA LEU A 138 1.89 25.16 7.78
C LEU A 138 0.64 25.99 7.55
N LEU A 139 -0.43 25.36 7.07
CA LEU A 139 -1.69 26.03 6.75
C LEU A 139 -2.73 25.94 7.85
N TYR A 140 -2.72 24.84 8.62
CA TYR A 140 -3.71 24.61 9.65
C TYR A 140 -3.15 23.77 10.79
N GLU A 141 -3.66 23.98 11.99
CA GLU A 141 -3.28 23.30 13.22
C GLU A 141 -4.55 22.90 13.97
N THR A 142 -4.55 21.66 14.49
CA THR A 142 -5.54 21.14 15.45
C THR A 142 -4.84 20.73 16.73
N PRO A 143 -5.51 20.33 17.81
CA PRO A 143 -4.86 19.83 19.02
C PRO A 143 -3.92 18.64 18.81
N HIS A 144 -4.11 17.83 17.75
CA HIS A 144 -3.31 16.63 17.53
C HIS A 144 -2.65 16.58 16.15
N SER A 145 -2.80 17.61 15.32
CA SER A 145 -2.20 17.56 13.98
C SER A 145 -1.83 18.90 13.39
N TYR A 146 -0.83 18.90 12.49
CA TYR A 146 -0.42 19.98 11.61
C TYR A 146 -0.69 19.62 10.16
N PHE A 147 -1.26 20.54 9.38
CA PHE A 147 -1.40 20.39 7.94
C PHE A 147 -0.39 21.26 7.19
N TRP A 148 0.57 20.60 6.55
CA TRP A 148 1.63 21.23 5.78
C TRP A 148 1.39 21.07 4.28
N ALA A 149 1.32 22.17 3.54
CA ALA A 149 1.21 22.10 2.08
C ALA A 149 2.53 22.47 1.41
N GLU A 150 2.98 21.65 0.48
CA GLU A 150 4.11 21.95 -0.39
C GLU A 150 3.86 23.25 -1.14
N ASP A 151 4.83 24.15 -1.14
CA ASP A 151 4.74 25.44 -1.82
C ASP A 151 4.48 25.26 -3.31
N GLY A 152 3.42 25.89 -3.79
CA GLY A 152 2.97 25.79 -5.17
C GLY A 152 1.84 24.79 -5.41
N THR A 153 1.46 23.98 -4.43
CA THR A 153 0.23 23.18 -4.48
C THR A 153 -1.00 24.08 -4.30
N ASN A 154 -2.15 23.60 -4.73
CA ASN A 154 -3.41 24.33 -4.60
C ASN A 154 -4.24 23.76 -3.44
N ALA A 155 -3.90 24.14 -2.21
CA ALA A 155 -4.64 23.80 -1.02
C ALA A 155 -5.60 24.94 -0.64
N ASP A 156 -6.90 24.75 -0.84
CA ASP A 156 -7.91 25.74 -0.44
C ASP A 156 -8.04 25.76 1.08
N PRO A 157 -7.94 26.93 1.75
CA PRO A 157 -7.95 27.00 3.23
C PRO A 157 -9.24 26.49 3.88
N ASP A 158 -10.39 26.64 3.25
CA ASP A 158 -11.67 26.17 3.79
C ASP A 158 -11.79 24.64 3.65
N GLU A 159 -11.26 24.07 2.56
CA GLU A 159 -11.17 22.60 2.38
C GLU A 159 -10.15 21.99 3.34
N VAL A 160 -8.98 22.60 3.53
CA VAL A 160 -7.97 22.18 4.52
C VAL A 160 -8.60 22.14 5.92
N LYS A 161 -9.26 23.23 6.29
CA LYS A 161 -9.94 23.29 7.61
C LYS A 161 -10.95 22.17 7.77
N THR A 162 -11.79 21.93 6.78
CA THR A 162 -12.83 20.90 6.83
C THR A 162 -12.21 19.49 6.95
N LEU A 163 -11.19 19.20 6.15
CA LEU A 163 -10.46 17.94 6.18
C LEU A 163 -9.85 17.66 7.56
N MET A 164 -9.18 18.68 8.13
CA MET A 164 -8.46 18.52 9.39
C MET A 164 -9.40 18.52 10.60
N ASP A 165 -10.53 19.21 10.53
CA ASP A 165 -11.58 19.10 11.56
C ASP A 165 -12.20 17.67 11.55
N ILE A 166 -12.43 17.07 10.38
CA ILE A 166 -12.88 15.67 10.26
C ILE A 166 -11.82 14.72 10.82
N PHE A 167 -10.55 14.95 10.51
CA PHE A 167 -9.47 14.14 11.09
C PHE A 167 -9.50 14.22 12.62
N GLU A 168 -9.54 15.42 13.18
CA GLU A 168 -9.49 15.67 14.62
C GLU A 168 -10.70 15.11 15.36
N GLU A 169 -11.91 15.33 14.81
CA GLU A 169 -13.18 15.08 15.53
C GLU A 169 -13.73 13.67 15.29
N GLU A 170 -13.39 13.03 14.16
CA GLU A 170 -13.96 11.75 13.76
C GLU A 170 -12.87 10.67 13.61
N ILE A 171 -11.87 10.88 12.73
CA ILE A 171 -10.91 9.83 12.35
C ILE A 171 -9.96 9.52 13.51
N TYR A 172 -9.31 10.52 14.07
CA TYR A 172 -8.33 10.36 15.14
C TYR A 172 -8.88 9.59 16.35
N PRO A 173 -10.07 9.93 16.92
CA PRO A 173 -10.61 9.17 18.03
C PRO A 173 -11.09 7.77 17.63
N THR A 174 -11.68 7.60 16.45
CA THR A 174 -12.20 6.30 15.99
C THR A 174 -11.08 5.29 15.79
N ASP A 175 -10.02 5.67 15.08
CA ASP A 175 -8.91 4.77 14.79
C ASP A 175 -8.11 4.44 16.05
N ARG A 176 -7.91 5.42 16.94
CA ARG A 176 -7.25 5.16 18.22
C ARG A 176 -8.08 4.27 19.16
N GLU A 177 -9.39 4.38 19.14
CA GLU A 177 -10.25 3.49 19.92
C GLU A 177 -10.19 2.07 19.41
N PHE A 178 -10.06 1.87 18.10
CA PHE A 178 -10.09 0.55 17.49
C PHE A 178 -8.71 -0.10 17.38
N PHE A 179 -7.71 0.61 16.86
CA PHE A 179 -6.40 0.04 16.52
C PHE A 179 -5.32 0.31 17.58
N GLY A 180 -5.54 1.22 18.49
CA GLY A 180 -4.54 1.65 19.47
C GLY A 180 -4.00 3.04 19.19
N SER A 181 -2.78 3.35 19.59
CA SER A 181 -2.21 4.68 19.47
C SER A 181 -0.92 4.67 18.65
N GLU A 182 -0.77 5.71 17.85
CA GLU A 182 0.53 6.09 17.29
C GLU A 182 1.56 6.31 18.41
N TRP A 183 2.83 6.40 18.06
CA TRP A 183 3.86 6.77 19.03
C TRP A 183 3.68 8.23 19.45
N ASN A 184 3.19 8.46 20.66
CA ASN A 184 2.87 9.78 21.19
C ASN A 184 3.61 9.99 22.52
N PRO A 185 4.37 11.08 22.69
CA PRO A 185 4.49 12.26 21.82
C PRO A 185 5.48 12.14 20.64
N GLY A 186 5.97 10.96 20.30
CA GLY A 186 6.74 10.72 19.10
C GLY A 186 8.23 10.97 19.19
N VAL A 187 8.87 10.86 18.02
CA VAL A 187 10.33 10.95 17.88
C VAL A 187 10.88 12.33 18.26
N ASP A 188 10.13 13.39 18.05
CA ASP A 188 10.50 14.78 18.34
C ASP A 188 9.91 15.30 19.66
N GLY A 189 9.08 14.50 20.32
CA GLY A 189 8.41 14.88 21.56
C GLY A 189 7.26 15.88 21.38
N ASP A 190 6.83 16.13 20.16
CA ASP A 190 5.64 16.91 19.80
C ASP A 190 4.46 15.96 19.57
N PRO A 191 3.31 16.09 20.26
CA PRO A 191 2.19 15.19 20.06
C PRO A 191 1.44 15.36 18.73
N HIS A 192 1.80 16.34 17.90
CA HIS A 192 1.15 16.58 16.62
C HIS A 192 1.60 15.62 15.53
N ILE A 193 0.63 15.09 14.82
CA ILE A 193 0.82 14.34 13.58
C ILE A 193 0.98 15.32 12.43
N TYR A 194 1.99 15.12 11.59
CA TYR A 194 2.25 15.97 10.43
C TYR A 194 1.56 15.38 9.21
N VAL A 195 0.52 16.02 8.73
CA VAL A 195 -0.17 15.68 7.48
C VAL A 195 0.40 16.55 6.38
N PHE A 196 1.18 15.95 5.49
CA PHE A 196 1.73 16.63 4.32
C PHE A 196 0.77 16.54 3.13
N TYR A 197 0.64 17.62 2.39
CA TYR A 197 -0.04 17.66 1.10
C TYR A 197 0.97 18.02 0.04
N ALA A 198 1.43 17.03 -0.72
CA ALA A 198 2.58 17.16 -1.62
C ALA A 198 2.36 16.42 -2.93
N ASP A 199 3.12 16.82 -3.97
CA ASP A 199 3.14 16.16 -5.27
C ASP A 199 4.19 15.04 -5.32
N GLY A 200 4.15 14.24 -6.40
CA GLY A 200 5.23 13.32 -6.78
C GLY A 200 5.37 12.07 -5.92
N LEU A 201 4.31 11.59 -5.28
CA LEU A 201 4.32 10.36 -4.46
C LEU A 201 4.49 9.07 -5.28
N GLY A 202 4.25 9.13 -6.59
CA GLY A 202 4.23 8.00 -7.50
C GLY A 202 2.94 7.92 -8.31
N SER A 203 2.84 6.91 -9.17
CA SER A 203 1.68 6.70 -10.04
C SER A 203 0.53 6.09 -9.24
N ASN A 204 -0.64 6.72 -9.29
CA ASN A 204 -1.86 6.24 -8.60
C ASN A 204 -1.76 6.13 -7.07
N ILE A 205 -0.84 6.86 -6.46
CA ILE A 205 -0.70 6.94 -5.00
C ILE A 205 -1.55 8.10 -4.49
N ALA A 206 -2.53 7.80 -3.63
CA ALA A 206 -3.41 8.79 -3.02
C ALA A 206 -2.85 9.33 -1.69
N GLY A 207 -2.20 8.47 -0.92
CA GLY A 207 -1.48 8.77 0.30
C GLY A 207 -0.32 7.81 0.51
N VAL A 208 0.52 8.10 1.46
CA VAL A 208 1.60 7.20 1.88
C VAL A 208 2.03 7.51 3.32
N TYR A 209 2.03 6.48 4.16
CA TYR A 209 2.74 6.49 5.42
C TYR A 209 4.18 6.00 5.21
N ASN A 210 5.16 6.75 5.71
CA ASN A 210 6.57 6.37 5.64
C ASN A 210 7.14 6.16 7.04
N SER A 211 7.26 4.92 7.48
CA SER A 211 7.79 4.56 8.80
C SER A 211 9.23 5.08 9.07
N THR A 212 9.95 5.48 8.03
CA THR A 212 11.27 6.12 8.15
C THR A 212 11.20 7.41 8.95
N ASP A 213 10.09 8.15 8.87
CA ASP A 213 9.94 9.46 9.50
C ASP A 213 9.89 9.40 11.04
N GLY A 214 9.51 8.27 11.62
CA GLY A 214 9.58 8.03 13.08
C GLY A 214 10.97 7.71 13.61
N PHE A 215 12.05 7.92 12.88
CA PHE A 215 13.41 7.67 13.33
C PHE A 215 14.26 8.93 13.38
N ASN A 216 15.29 8.90 14.26
CA ASN A 216 16.31 9.93 14.24
C ASN A 216 17.02 9.95 12.87
N PRO A 217 17.20 11.13 12.22
CA PRO A 217 17.85 11.23 10.91
C PRO A 217 19.30 10.74 10.87
N ALA A 218 19.96 10.63 12.02
CA ALA A 218 21.29 10.02 12.10
C ALA A 218 21.25 8.51 11.84
N ILE A 219 20.09 7.87 12.03
CA ILE A 219 19.87 6.43 11.80
C ILE A 219 19.26 6.19 10.43
N LYS A 220 18.23 6.96 10.09
CA LYS A 220 17.54 6.88 8.79
C LYS A 220 17.74 8.19 8.04
N GLU A 221 18.59 8.16 7.02
CA GLU A 221 18.71 9.27 6.08
C GLU A 221 17.33 9.58 5.46
N HIS A 222 17.01 10.84 5.27
CA HIS A 222 15.72 11.32 4.78
C HIS A 222 14.53 11.16 5.74
N SER A 223 14.75 10.81 7.00
CA SER A 223 13.71 10.93 8.02
C SER A 223 13.37 12.40 8.26
N ASN A 224 12.07 12.70 8.32
CA ASN A 224 11.58 14.01 8.76
C ASN A 224 11.65 14.16 10.29
N ALA A 225 11.83 13.08 11.02
CA ALA A 225 11.79 13.01 12.47
C ALA A 225 10.49 13.55 13.06
N HIS A 226 9.36 13.12 12.48
CA HIS A 226 8.00 13.42 12.93
C HIS A 226 7.11 12.21 12.70
N GLU A 227 6.05 12.05 13.46
CA GLU A 227 4.93 11.18 13.13
C GLU A 227 4.17 11.81 11.97
N SER A 228 4.35 11.27 10.76
CA SER A 228 3.87 11.90 9.55
C SER A 228 3.32 10.93 8.53
N PHE A 229 2.42 11.41 7.70
CA PHE A 229 2.02 10.80 6.44
C PHE A 229 1.70 11.86 5.38
N VAL A 230 1.63 11.44 4.14
CA VAL A 230 1.50 12.36 3.00
C VAL A 230 0.22 12.04 2.23
N ILE A 231 -0.54 13.07 1.90
CA ILE A 231 -1.65 13.01 0.95
C ILE A 231 -1.18 13.62 -0.38
N SER A 232 -1.46 12.94 -1.48
CA SER A 232 -1.10 13.44 -2.80
C SER A 232 -1.85 14.73 -3.13
N SER A 233 -1.13 15.75 -3.61
CA SER A 233 -1.73 17.02 -4.05
C SER A 233 -2.61 16.88 -5.29
N THR A 234 -2.67 15.70 -5.89
CA THR A 234 -3.63 15.36 -6.94
C THR A 234 -5.02 15.02 -6.39
N GLN A 235 -5.15 14.77 -5.08
CA GLN A 235 -6.42 14.49 -4.43
C GLN A 235 -7.16 15.80 -4.10
N SER A 236 -8.48 15.78 -4.26
CA SER A 236 -9.34 16.88 -3.80
C SER A 236 -9.54 16.77 -2.28
N LEU A 237 -9.21 17.84 -1.56
CA LEU A 237 -9.34 17.89 -0.09
C LEU A 237 -10.80 17.84 0.41
N SER A 238 -11.76 18.13 -0.46
CA SER A 238 -13.22 18.06 -0.15
C SER A 238 -13.88 16.74 -0.54
N ASN A 239 -13.10 15.76 -1.05
CA ASN A 239 -13.64 14.46 -1.44
C ASN A 239 -13.61 13.49 -0.26
N SER A 240 -14.73 12.81 0.00
CA SER A 240 -14.80 11.77 1.05
C SER A 240 -13.80 10.63 0.86
N TYR A 241 -13.36 10.37 -0.38
CA TYR A 241 -12.26 9.47 -0.66
C TYR A 241 -10.97 9.90 0.06
N THR A 242 -10.66 11.20 0.03
CA THR A 242 -9.46 11.73 0.71
C THR A 242 -9.56 11.59 2.23
N TYR A 243 -10.78 11.66 2.80
CA TYR A 243 -10.98 11.37 4.23
C TYR A 243 -10.70 9.90 4.54
N GLY A 244 -11.11 8.99 3.64
CA GLY A 244 -10.75 7.58 3.73
C GLY A 244 -9.23 7.35 3.66
N VAL A 245 -8.53 8.07 2.79
CA VAL A 245 -7.06 8.01 2.72
C VAL A 245 -6.42 8.48 4.04
N LEU A 246 -6.92 9.56 4.66
CA LEU A 246 -6.44 9.99 5.98
C LEU A 246 -6.56 8.88 7.04
N ALA A 247 -7.71 8.22 7.12
CA ALA A 247 -7.93 7.11 8.04
C ALA A 247 -6.99 5.93 7.74
N HIS A 248 -6.85 5.57 6.47
CA HIS A 248 -5.95 4.51 6.00
C HIS A 248 -4.50 4.75 6.43
N GLU A 249 -3.94 5.92 6.13
CA GLU A 249 -2.55 6.25 6.46
C GLU A 249 -2.33 6.36 7.97
N PHE A 250 -3.34 6.84 8.71
CA PHE A 250 -3.25 6.91 10.16
C PHE A 250 -3.26 5.52 10.82
N VAL A 251 -4.03 4.57 10.29
CA VAL A 251 -3.96 3.17 10.75
C VAL A 251 -2.56 2.58 10.55
N HIS A 252 -1.92 2.81 9.41
CA HIS A 252 -0.52 2.39 9.21
C HIS A 252 0.44 2.98 10.24
N MET A 253 0.25 4.25 10.62
CA MET A 253 1.05 4.89 11.66
C MET A 253 0.85 4.21 13.03
N ILE A 254 -0.39 3.89 13.39
CA ILE A 254 -0.71 3.17 14.64
C ILE A 254 -0.09 1.77 14.63
N GLN A 255 -0.25 1.03 13.55
CA GLN A 255 0.35 -0.31 13.39
C GLN A 255 1.87 -0.25 13.51
N SER A 256 2.51 0.71 12.86
CA SER A 256 3.97 0.89 12.95
C SER A 256 4.45 1.21 14.36
N ALA A 257 3.62 1.79 15.21
CA ALA A 257 3.93 2.05 16.61
C ALA A 257 3.77 0.81 17.50
N SER A 258 2.82 -0.07 17.16
CA SER A 258 2.51 -1.28 17.94
C SER A 258 3.26 -2.52 17.45
N ASP A 259 3.23 -2.80 16.16
CA ASP A 259 3.91 -3.92 15.50
C ASP A 259 4.39 -3.54 14.09
N ARG A 260 5.71 -3.41 13.92
CA ARG A 260 6.35 -3.03 12.65
C ARG A 260 6.57 -4.18 11.70
N ASN A 261 6.31 -5.41 12.14
CA ASN A 261 6.70 -6.61 11.42
C ASN A 261 5.54 -7.30 10.72
N ASP A 262 4.33 -6.74 10.82
CA ASP A 262 3.17 -7.39 10.23
C ASP A 262 3.27 -7.43 8.69
N VAL A 263 2.61 -8.42 8.11
CA VAL A 263 2.65 -8.66 6.67
C VAL A 263 1.74 -7.69 5.91
N SER A 264 2.09 -7.37 4.68
CA SER A 264 1.39 -6.35 3.89
C SER A 264 -0.11 -6.58 3.77
N TRP A 265 -0.57 -7.82 3.56
CA TRP A 265 -1.99 -8.08 3.41
C TRP A 265 -2.81 -7.73 4.67
N MET A 266 -2.24 -7.94 5.87
CA MET A 266 -2.89 -7.55 7.12
C MET A 266 -2.82 -6.05 7.32
N GLY A 267 -1.64 -5.45 7.11
CA GLY A 267 -1.46 -4.02 7.22
C GLY A 267 -2.43 -3.23 6.36
N GLU A 268 -2.49 -3.56 5.08
CA GLU A 268 -3.38 -2.90 4.12
C GLU A 268 -4.86 -3.22 4.40
N GLY A 269 -5.17 -4.46 4.76
CA GLY A 269 -6.53 -4.86 5.08
C GLY A 269 -7.09 -4.13 6.32
N PHE A 270 -6.28 -3.92 7.36
CA PHE A 270 -6.67 -3.12 8.52
C PHE A 270 -6.75 -1.64 8.20
N ALA A 271 -5.89 -1.11 7.35
CA ALA A 271 -5.96 0.28 6.91
C ALA A 271 -7.26 0.56 6.11
N GLU A 272 -7.65 -0.34 5.21
CA GLU A 272 -8.96 -0.28 4.53
C GLU A 272 -10.12 -0.42 5.52
N LEU A 273 -9.97 -1.28 6.54
CA LEU A 273 -10.97 -1.40 7.61
C LEU A 273 -11.09 -0.10 8.41
N GLY A 274 -10.00 0.64 8.63
CA GLY A 274 -10.02 1.98 9.24
C GLY A 274 -10.87 2.95 8.42
N SER A 275 -10.65 3.01 7.11
CA SER A 275 -11.50 3.80 6.21
C SER A 275 -12.98 3.42 6.31
N PHE A 276 -13.27 2.12 6.44
CA PHE A 276 -14.63 1.59 6.57
C PHE A 276 -15.27 1.97 7.91
N LEU A 277 -14.56 1.82 9.02
CA LEU A 277 -15.06 2.14 10.37
C LEU A 277 -15.37 3.63 10.52
N ASN A 278 -14.63 4.48 9.84
CA ASN A 278 -14.89 5.92 9.77
C ASN A 278 -16.00 6.31 8.79
N GLY A 279 -16.55 5.36 8.02
CA GLY A 279 -17.61 5.62 7.05
C GLY A 279 -17.11 6.25 5.73
N TYR A 280 -15.81 6.23 5.47
CA TYR A 280 -15.18 6.84 4.30
C TYR A 280 -14.63 5.82 3.29
N TYR A 281 -14.89 4.54 3.49
CA TYR A 281 -14.52 3.50 2.52
C TYR A 281 -15.26 3.72 1.20
N SER A 282 -14.54 3.91 0.12
CA SER A 282 -15.11 4.24 -1.19
C SER A 282 -15.39 3.04 -2.07
N GLY A 283 -14.90 1.85 -1.68
CA GLY A 283 -14.98 0.63 -2.50
C GLY A 283 -14.08 0.68 -3.74
N GLY A 284 -14.22 -0.32 -4.57
CA GLY A 284 -13.49 -0.45 -5.84
C GLY A 284 -12.52 -1.61 -5.82
N ALA A 285 -11.64 -1.70 -4.84
CA ALA A 285 -10.71 -2.81 -4.68
C ALA A 285 -11.44 -4.13 -4.38
N ASP A 286 -12.46 -4.10 -3.54
CA ASP A 286 -13.38 -5.21 -3.28
C ASP A 286 -14.05 -5.74 -4.55
N TRP A 287 -14.54 -4.84 -5.41
CA TRP A 287 -15.09 -5.20 -6.71
C TRP A 287 -14.05 -5.84 -7.64
N LEU A 288 -12.81 -5.34 -7.64
CA LEU A 288 -11.74 -5.95 -8.43
C LEU A 288 -11.45 -7.37 -7.98
N TYR A 289 -11.39 -7.61 -6.65
CA TYR A 289 -11.22 -8.94 -6.09
C TYR A 289 -12.38 -9.88 -6.44
N VAL A 290 -13.62 -9.46 -6.25
CA VAL A 290 -14.81 -10.31 -6.55
C VAL A 290 -14.86 -10.74 -8.01
N ASN A 291 -14.36 -9.92 -8.93
CA ASN A 291 -14.25 -10.29 -10.35
C ASN A 291 -13.03 -11.18 -10.66
N LYS A 292 -12.09 -11.32 -9.73
CA LYS A 292 -10.85 -12.08 -9.90
C LYS A 292 -10.43 -12.74 -8.56
N PRO A 293 -11.26 -13.63 -8.01
CA PRO A 293 -11.09 -14.13 -6.65
C PRO A 293 -9.97 -15.19 -6.51
N ASP A 294 -9.32 -15.57 -7.62
CA ASP A 294 -8.28 -16.61 -7.65
C ASP A 294 -6.89 -16.00 -7.39
N ILE A 295 -6.77 -15.26 -6.28
CA ILE A 295 -5.50 -14.70 -5.79
C ILE A 295 -5.28 -15.18 -4.34
N GLN A 296 -4.02 -15.32 -3.94
CA GLN A 296 -3.67 -15.81 -2.61
C GLN A 296 -3.79 -14.69 -1.58
N LEU A 297 -4.51 -14.93 -0.46
CA LEU A 297 -4.70 -13.94 0.60
C LEU A 297 -3.39 -13.49 1.24
N THR A 298 -2.51 -14.44 1.55
CA THR A 298 -1.25 -14.20 2.28
C THR A 298 -0.10 -13.77 1.39
N ASP A 299 -0.33 -13.60 0.08
CA ASP A 299 0.63 -13.04 -0.85
C ASP A 299 0.34 -11.54 -1.07
N TRP A 300 1.37 -10.79 -1.47
CA TRP A 300 1.19 -9.39 -1.81
C TRP A 300 1.90 -9.11 -3.14
N ALA A 301 1.11 -8.76 -4.13
CA ALA A 301 1.61 -8.53 -5.47
C ALA A 301 2.49 -7.28 -5.56
N ASP A 302 3.46 -7.29 -6.46
CA ASP A 302 4.21 -6.10 -6.85
C ASP A 302 3.29 -5.02 -7.44
N ASN A 303 3.59 -3.75 -7.20
CA ASN A 303 2.79 -2.59 -7.68
C ASN A 303 2.58 -2.59 -9.21
N SER A 304 3.45 -3.24 -9.96
CA SER A 304 3.32 -3.40 -11.41
C SER A 304 2.37 -4.53 -11.82
N SER A 305 1.93 -5.37 -10.88
CA SER A 305 0.98 -6.46 -11.13
C SER A 305 -0.41 -5.92 -11.47
N PRO A 306 -1.09 -6.49 -12.48
CA PRO A 306 -2.47 -6.14 -12.77
C PRO A 306 -3.45 -6.55 -11.65
N ASP A 307 -3.00 -7.36 -10.70
CA ASP A 307 -3.79 -7.86 -9.57
C ASP A 307 -3.54 -7.07 -8.28
N PHE A 308 -2.58 -6.15 -8.28
CA PHE A 308 -2.17 -5.37 -7.11
C PHE A 308 -3.38 -4.78 -6.34
N SER A 309 -4.25 -4.05 -7.02
CA SER A 309 -5.42 -3.45 -6.37
C SER A 309 -6.46 -4.46 -5.87
N ALA A 310 -6.49 -5.68 -6.44
CA ALA A 310 -7.42 -6.71 -5.98
C ALA A 310 -7.02 -7.29 -4.62
N HIS A 311 -5.72 -7.25 -4.26
CA HIS A 311 -5.25 -7.66 -2.93
C HIS A 311 -5.77 -6.76 -1.81
N TYR A 312 -5.90 -5.46 -2.02
CA TYR A 312 -6.56 -4.54 -1.07
C TYR A 312 -8.00 -4.99 -0.78
N GLY A 313 -8.76 -5.26 -1.85
CA GLY A 313 -10.14 -5.71 -1.71
C GLY A 313 -10.27 -7.07 -1.04
N GLN A 314 -9.37 -8.00 -1.33
CA GLN A 314 -9.35 -9.31 -0.70
C GLN A 314 -9.11 -9.21 0.80
N SER A 315 -8.07 -8.48 1.19
CA SER A 315 -7.66 -8.30 2.59
C SER A 315 -8.74 -7.58 3.38
N PHE A 316 -9.30 -6.50 2.82
CA PHE A 316 -10.42 -5.79 3.43
C PHE A 316 -11.63 -6.72 3.67
N LEU A 317 -12.08 -7.45 2.65
CA LEU A 317 -13.26 -8.31 2.77
C LEU A 317 -13.05 -9.44 3.76
N TYR A 318 -11.83 -10.00 3.84
CA TYR A 318 -11.51 -11.03 4.82
C TYR A 318 -11.55 -10.48 6.25
N LEU A 319 -10.96 -9.30 6.50
CA LEU A 319 -10.94 -8.69 7.82
C LEU A 319 -12.31 -8.12 8.22
N ALA A 320 -13.09 -7.61 7.26
CA ALA A 320 -14.47 -7.21 7.50
C ALA A 320 -15.35 -8.42 7.87
N TYR A 321 -15.16 -9.57 7.21
CA TYR A 321 -15.81 -10.81 7.59
C TYR A 321 -15.38 -11.28 9.00
N TYR A 322 -14.10 -11.17 9.31
CA TYR A 322 -13.58 -11.51 10.63
C TYR A 322 -14.22 -10.62 11.72
N LEU A 323 -14.29 -9.32 11.46
CA LEU A 323 -14.95 -8.36 12.35
C LEU A 323 -16.44 -8.67 12.55
N ASP A 324 -17.16 -8.96 11.47
CA ASP A 324 -18.59 -9.30 11.53
C ASP A 324 -18.84 -10.58 12.33
N ARG A 325 -18.00 -11.59 12.12
CA ARG A 325 -18.15 -12.90 12.76
C ARG A 325 -17.74 -12.93 14.23
N PHE A 326 -16.61 -12.31 14.58
CA PHE A 326 -16.01 -12.43 15.91
C PHE A 326 -16.11 -11.15 16.74
N GLY A 327 -16.53 -10.05 16.12
CA GLY A 327 -16.73 -8.75 16.77
C GLY A 327 -15.45 -7.94 16.99
N ALA A 328 -15.64 -6.72 17.47
CA ALA A 328 -14.58 -5.74 17.62
C ALA A 328 -13.43 -6.20 18.55
N GLU A 329 -13.78 -6.88 19.67
CA GLU A 329 -12.78 -7.28 20.66
C GLU A 329 -11.79 -8.32 20.10
N ALA A 330 -12.27 -9.30 19.31
CA ALA A 330 -11.40 -10.26 18.67
C ALA A 330 -10.55 -9.60 17.56
N THR A 331 -11.15 -8.71 16.79
CA THR A 331 -10.43 -7.98 15.72
C THR A 331 -9.33 -7.09 16.29
N LYS A 332 -9.61 -6.33 17.36
CA LYS A 332 -8.61 -5.54 18.09
C LYS A 332 -7.49 -6.42 18.67
N ALA A 333 -7.83 -7.62 19.12
CA ALA A 333 -6.84 -8.54 19.65
C ALA A 333 -5.87 -9.05 18.57
N VAL A 334 -6.33 -9.23 17.33
CA VAL A 334 -5.46 -9.56 16.19
C VAL A 334 -4.52 -8.41 15.86
N THR A 335 -5.00 -7.17 15.79
CA THR A 335 -4.14 -6.00 15.47
C THR A 335 -3.05 -5.72 16.51
N ASN A 336 -3.24 -6.19 17.74
CA ASN A 336 -2.29 -6.01 18.84
C ASN A 336 -1.52 -7.29 19.18
N ASN A 337 -1.64 -8.34 18.38
CA ASN A 337 -0.96 -9.61 18.62
C ASN A 337 0.49 -9.51 18.12
N PRO A 338 1.50 -9.90 18.93
CA PRO A 338 2.90 -9.84 18.52
C PRO A 338 3.29 -10.93 17.49
N LYS A 339 2.36 -11.81 17.12
CA LYS A 339 2.52 -12.75 16.01
C LYS A 339 2.06 -12.07 14.73
N ASN A 340 2.65 -12.45 13.63
CA ASN A 340 2.35 -11.89 12.32
C ASN A 340 1.53 -12.88 11.50
N ASP A 341 0.84 -12.34 10.47
CA ASP A 341 0.14 -13.17 9.48
C ASP A 341 -0.95 -14.05 10.11
N ILE A 342 -1.26 -15.15 9.48
CA ILE A 342 -2.23 -16.16 9.92
C ILE A 342 -2.04 -16.59 11.39
N GLN A 343 -0.79 -16.56 11.86
CA GLN A 343 -0.49 -16.95 13.24
C GLN A 343 -1.07 -15.99 14.29
N SER A 344 -1.24 -14.70 13.98
CA SER A 344 -1.89 -13.75 14.89
C SER A 344 -3.38 -14.07 15.06
N ILE A 345 -4.02 -14.56 14.01
CA ILE A 345 -5.42 -15.01 14.03
C ILE A 345 -5.57 -16.26 14.88
N ASP A 346 -4.75 -17.30 14.62
CA ASP A 346 -4.79 -18.54 15.38
C ASP A 346 -4.55 -18.30 16.88
N ASP A 347 -3.51 -17.53 17.21
CA ASP A 347 -3.14 -17.22 18.59
C ASP A 347 -4.27 -16.45 19.31
N THR A 348 -4.92 -15.53 18.60
CA THR A 348 -6.05 -14.77 19.14
C THR A 348 -7.28 -15.64 19.39
N LEU A 349 -7.65 -16.50 18.43
CA LEU A 349 -8.80 -17.38 18.55
C LEU A 349 -8.59 -18.40 19.68
N GLU A 350 -7.36 -18.92 19.83
CA GLU A 350 -6.99 -19.81 20.93
C GLU A 350 -7.03 -19.07 22.28
N ALA A 351 -6.40 -17.91 22.38
CA ALA A 351 -6.36 -17.11 23.61
C ALA A 351 -7.75 -16.70 24.11
N MET A 352 -8.66 -16.42 23.19
CA MET A 352 -10.06 -16.09 23.50
C MET A 352 -10.95 -17.32 23.67
N ASN A 353 -10.42 -18.54 23.46
CA ASN A 353 -11.12 -19.81 23.51
C ASN A 353 -12.37 -19.83 22.62
N ILE A 354 -12.23 -19.31 21.39
CA ILE A 354 -13.32 -19.32 20.40
C ILE A 354 -13.42 -20.70 19.77
N THR A 355 -14.55 -21.34 19.97
CA THR A 355 -14.76 -22.74 19.58
C THR A 355 -15.90 -22.88 18.58
N ASP A 356 -15.78 -23.84 17.68
CA ASP A 356 -16.87 -24.27 16.82
C ASP A 356 -18.02 -24.86 17.67
N PRO A 357 -19.26 -24.39 17.55
CA PRO A 357 -20.37 -24.79 18.37
C PRO A 357 -20.82 -26.25 18.11
N GLN A 358 -20.43 -26.89 17.02
CA GLN A 358 -20.81 -28.24 16.65
C GLN A 358 -19.77 -29.25 17.13
N THR A 359 -18.49 -28.95 17.00
CA THR A 359 -17.39 -29.86 17.36
C THR A 359 -16.84 -29.58 18.75
N GLY A 360 -16.91 -28.32 19.22
CA GLY A 360 -16.28 -27.86 20.46
C GLY A 360 -14.77 -27.67 20.36
N GLU A 361 -14.20 -27.80 19.18
CA GLU A 361 -12.78 -27.55 18.91
C GLU A 361 -12.52 -26.04 18.73
N ILE A 362 -11.30 -25.60 19.00
CA ILE A 362 -10.88 -24.21 18.74
C ILE A 362 -10.96 -23.95 17.23
N ILE A 363 -11.58 -22.85 16.83
CA ILE A 363 -11.60 -22.40 15.43
C ILE A 363 -10.21 -21.93 15.07
N THR A 364 -9.72 -22.34 13.91
CA THR A 364 -8.43 -21.92 13.34
C THR A 364 -8.62 -20.89 12.24
N ALA A 365 -7.54 -20.19 11.88
CA ALA A 365 -7.54 -19.27 10.73
C ALA A 365 -7.90 -20.00 9.42
N ASP A 366 -7.51 -21.27 9.27
CA ASP A 366 -7.91 -22.09 8.11
C ASP A 366 -9.43 -22.31 8.08
N ASP A 367 -10.07 -22.55 9.22
CA ASP A 367 -11.53 -22.67 9.32
C ASP A 367 -12.21 -21.35 8.96
N VAL A 368 -11.67 -20.22 9.46
CA VAL A 368 -12.18 -18.87 9.13
C VAL A 368 -12.08 -18.61 7.63
N PHE A 369 -10.94 -18.95 7.02
CA PHE A 369 -10.74 -18.78 5.58
C PHE A 369 -11.71 -19.63 4.76
N MET A 370 -11.93 -20.88 5.14
CA MET A 370 -12.88 -21.76 4.46
C MET A 370 -14.31 -21.22 4.54
N ASP A 371 -14.73 -20.76 5.71
CA ASP A 371 -16.07 -20.20 5.92
C ASP A 371 -16.24 -18.87 5.18
N TRP A 372 -15.22 -18.00 5.18
CA TRP A 372 -15.22 -16.80 4.38
C TRP A 372 -15.33 -17.07 2.87
N ALA A 373 -14.58 -18.05 2.37
CA ALA A 373 -14.65 -18.44 0.95
C ALA A 373 -16.06 -18.94 0.58
N VAL A 374 -16.72 -19.68 1.49
CA VAL A 374 -18.12 -20.10 1.30
C VAL A 374 -19.07 -18.90 1.34
N ALA A 375 -18.91 -17.98 2.28
CA ALA A 375 -19.71 -16.77 2.39
C ALA A 375 -19.58 -15.90 1.12
N MET A 376 -18.36 -15.71 0.61
CA MET A 376 -18.09 -14.98 -0.63
C MET A 376 -18.70 -15.65 -1.87
N HIS A 377 -18.78 -16.97 -1.89
CA HIS A 377 -19.44 -17.70 -2.99
C HIS A 377 -20.96 -17.59 -2.93
N LEU A 378 -21.55 -17.69 -1.75
CA LEU A 378 -22.99 -17.68 -1.59
C LEU A 378 -23.59 -16.28 -1.77
N LEU A 379 -22.95 -15.25 -1.21
CA LEU A 379 -23.44 -13.86 -1.19
C LEU A 379 -24.93 -13.75 -0.80
N ASP A 380 -25.37 -14.59 0.12
CA ASP A 380 -26.78 -14.74 0.52
C ASP A 380 -26.93 -14.49 2.03
N ALA A 381 -27.39 -13.29 2.38
CA ALA A 381 -27.63 -12.89 3.77
C ALA A 381 -28.67 -13.75 4.53
N SER A 382 -29.38 -14.65 3.86
CA SER A 382 -30.33 -15.57 4.48
C SER A 382 -29.68 -16.88 4.94
N VAL A 383 -28.44 -17.12 4.57
CA VAL A 383 -27.68 -18.34 4.93
C VAL A 383 -26.80 -18.05 6.13
N GLY A 384 -27.38 -18.23 7.30
CA GLY A 384 -26.70 -18.27 8.56
C GLY A 384 -26.33 -16.91 9.14
N ASP A 385 -26.50 -16.79 10.44
CA ASP A 385 -25.86 -15.76 11.27
C ASP A 385 -24.58 -16.37 11.84
N GLY A 386 -23.75 -16.85 10.98
CA GLY A 386 -22.63 -17.60 11.08
C GLY A 386 -21.66 -17.91 12.00
#